data_4b7bb20ccc3f333566daee7a515dae26
#
_entry.id   4b7bb20ccc3f333566daee7a515dae26
#
_cell.length_a   1.000
_cell.length_b   1.000
_cell.length_c   1.000
_cell.angle_alpha   90.00
_cell.angle_beta   90.00
_cell.angle_gamma   90.00
#
_symmetry.space_group_name_H-M   'P 1'
#
loop_
_entity.id
_entity.type
_entity.pdbx_description
1 polymer ?
#
loop_
_entity_poly.entity_id
_entity_poly.type
_entity_poly.pdbx_seq_one_letter_code
_entity_poly.pdbx_strand_id
1 'polypeptide(L)'
;MLRNSEISWERYCELRDGDPYLARWGFTMYRTYYGLGSDENWKALLEKAKEETFKELDECDHDDLAAKLKPIFQIDARSDQSLLNDLSLGVLCQVYNDKVGGDPMPRLESPVFLVADEHSLDQISEGNWIVKSVDADYPPREEIPIRTSTEENWWGWGRMELRQIPWLWKKLAGEDSRYCFRWTVHQADLDNVIWFHSSSMEEAV
;
A
#
# COMPACT_ATOMS: atom_id res chain seq x y z
N MET A 1 -26.01 -9.72 11.45
CA MET A 1 -25.59 -8.76 10.42
C MET A 1 -25.00 -7.56 11.15
N LEU A 2 -23.71 -7.60 11.42
CA LEU A 2 -22.97 -6.45 11.95
C LEU A 2 -22.59 -5.61 10.75
N ARG A 3 -23.06 -4.37 10.71
CA ARG A 3 -22.69 -3.39 9.70
C ARG A 3 -21.19 -3.17 9.80
N ASN A 4 -20.46 -3.40 8.71
CA ASN A 4 -19.07 -2.96 8.56
C ASN A 4 -19.02 -1.47 8.85
N SER A 5 -18.49 -1.10 10.00
CA SER A 5 -18.24 0.29 10.32
C SER A 5 -16.95 0.67 9.59
N GLU A 6 -17.07 1.31 8.42
CA GLU A 6 -15.94 2.10 7.89
C GLU A 6 -15.39 2.93 9.05
N ILE A 7 -14.11 2.76 9.35
CA ILE A 7 -13.46 3.68 10.27
C ILE A 7 -13.38 5.01 9.53
N SER A 8 -14.30 5.91 9.83
CA SER A 8 -14.28 7.25 9.27
C SER A 8 -13.06 8.02 9.81
N TRP A 9 -12.58 9.03 9.08
CA TRP A 9 -11.54 9.92 9.60
C TRP A 9 -11.95 10.57 10.93
N GLU A 10 -13.24 10.76 11.16
CA GLU A 10 -13.80 11.25 12.43
C GLU A 10 -13.43 10.33 13.59
N ARG A 11 -13.44 9.02 13.41
CA ARG A 11 -13.04 8.07 14.48
C ARG A 11 -11.54 8.15 14.77
N TYR A 12 -10.69 8.46 13.77
CA TYR A 12 -9.27 8.75 14.04
C TYR A 12 -9.09 10.04 14.85
N CYS A 13 -9.96 11.03 14.68
CA CYS A 13 -9.95 12.25 15.50
C CYS A 13 -10.32 11.97 16.98
N GLU A 14 -11.07 10.91 17.24
CA GLU A 14 -11.46 10.50 18.60
C GLU A 14 -10.40 9.63 19.30
N LEU A 15 -9.34 9.20 18.60
CA LEU A 15 -8.27 8.39 19.19
C LEU A 15 -7.54 9.18 20.28
N ARG A 16 -7.34 8.54 21.42
CA ARG A 16 -6.65 9.14 22.58
C ARG A 16 -5.16 8.85 22.52
N ASP A 17 -4.38 9.69 23.18
CA ASP A 17 -2.95 9.41 23.37
C ASP A 17 -2.75 8.01 23.97
N GLY A 18 -1.91 7.20 23.29
CA GLY A 18 -1.68 5.80 23.65
C GLY A 18 -2.46 4.78 22.83
N ASP A 19 -3.35 5.21 21.93
CA ASP A 19 -3.98 4.31 20.98
C ASP A 19 -2.93 3.73 20.01
N PRO A 20 -2.90 2.41 19.78
CA PRO A 20 -1.94 1.79 18.85
C PRO A 20 -1.95 2.40 17.44
N TYR A 21 -3.08 2.89 16.98
CA TYR A 21 -3.21 3.57 15.68
C TYR A 21 -2.54 4.94 15.63
N LEU A 22 -2.24 5.56 16.78
CA LEU A 22 -1.48 6.79 16.89
C LEU A 22 0.01 6.59 17.22
N ALA A 23 0.51 5.34 17.24
CA ALA A 23 1.92 5.09 17.55
C ALA A 23 2.82 5.44 16.35
N ARG A 24 2.80 4.62 15.32
CA ARG A 24 3.59 4.76 14.09
C ARG A 24 2.81 4.15 12.96
N TRP A 25 2.64 4.86 11.87
CA TRP A 25 1.87 4.40 10.73
C TRP A 25 2.62 4.59 9.40
N GLY A 26 2.18 3.85 8.39
CA GLY A 26 2.78 3.79 7.08
C GLY A 26 3.10 2.35 6.71
N PHE A 27 4.00 2.14 5.77
CA PHE A 27 4.23 0.82 5.20
C PHE A 27 5.72 0.47 5.16
N THR A 28 6.03 -0.82 5.26
CA THR A 28 7.32 -1.34 4.79
C THR A 28 7.31 -1.34 3.28
N MET A 29 8.37 -0.81 2.65
CA MET A 29 8.52 -0.75 1.21
C MET A 29 9.82 -1.44 0.79
N TYR A 30 9.70 -2.46 -0.05
CA TYR A 30 10.82 -3.22 -0.60
C TYR A 30 11.20 -2.69 -1.99
N ARG A 31 12.50 -2.49 -2.20
CA ARG A 31 13.08 -2.25 -3.52
C ARG A 31 13.58 -3.57 -4.08
N THR A 32 13.15 -3.95 -5.29
CA THR A 32 13.55 -5.21 -5.92
C THR A 32 14.33 -5.03 -7.23
N TYR A 33 14.61 -3.79 -7.63
CA TYR A 33 15.38 -3.50 -8.84
C TYR A 33 16.53 -2.54 -8.55
N TYR A 34 17.73 -2.90 -9.09
CA TYR A 34 18.99 -2.23 -8.83
C TYR A 34 19.75 -1.91 -10.14
N GLY A 35 19.03 -1.68 -11.24
CA GLY A 35 19.58 -1.27 -12.52
C GLY A 35 20.09 0.17 -12.55
N LEU A 36 20.58 0.58 -13.70
CA LEU A 36 21.14 1.92 -13.91
C LEU A 36 20.08 3.02 -13.61
N GLY A 37 20.45 4.02 -12.79
CA GLY A 37 19.56 5.13 -12.42
C GLY A 37 18.54 4.81 -11.34
N SER A 38 18.43 3.54 -10.93
CA SER A 38 17.41 3.12 -9.94
C SER A 38 17.68 3.63 -8.53
N ASP A 39 18.91 4.03 -8.18
CA ASP A 39 19.24 4.62 -6.88
C ASP A 39 18.65 6.02 -6.72
N GLU A 40 18.77 6.84 -7.75
CA GLU A 40 18.20 8.18 -7.81
C GLU A 40 16.66 8.09 -7.79
N ASN A 41 16.09 7.21 -8.60
CA ASN A 41 14.65 6.98 -8.68
C ASN A 41 14.09 6.47 -7.35
N TRP A 42 14.79 5.56 -6.67
CA TRP A 42 14.40 5.09 -5.35
C TRP A 42 14.35 6.21 -4.30
N LYS A 43 15.36 7.09 -4.26
CA LYS A 43 15.36 8.24 -3.36
C LYS A 43 14.20 9.18 -3.67
N ALA A 44 14.02 9.51 -4.94
CA ALA A 44 12.92 10.37 -5.38
C ALA A 44 11.55 9.77 -5.02
N LEU A 45 11.38 8.45 -5.15
CA LEU A 45 10.17 7.73 -4.75
C LEU A 45 9.85 7.91 -3.26
N LEU A 46 10.85 7.73 -2.39
CA LEU A 46 10.66 7.86 -0.95
C LEU A 46 10.33 9.29 -0.52
N GLU A 47 11.00 10.28 -1.12
CA GLU A 47 10.70 11.70 -0.89
C GLU A 47 9.27 12.04 -1.34
N LYS A 48 8.90 11.57 -2.53
CA LYS A 48 7.57 11.79 -3.10
C LYS A 48 6.48 11.08 -2.31
N ALA A 49 6.73 9.87 -1.80
CA ALA A 49 5.78 9.15 -0.96
C ALA A 49 5.41 9.96 0.29
N LYS A 50 6.39 10.60 0.91
CA LYS A 50 6.16 11.50 2.06
C LYS A 50 5.41 12.77 1.65
N GLU A 51 5.82 13.41 0.56
CA GLU A 51 5.20 14.63 0.04
C GLU A 51 3.72 14.41 -0.28
N GLU A 52 3.41 13.39 -1.09
CA GLU A 52 2.03 13.08 -1.49
C GLU A 52 1.16 12.67 -0.30
N THR A 53 1.71 11.87 0.63
CA THR A 53 1.00 11.52 1.86
C THR A 53 0.65 12.75 2.69
N PHE A 54 1.58 13.70 2.82
CA PHE A 54 1.34 14.92 3.60
C PHE A 54 0.35 15.83 2.92
N LYS A 55 0.40 15.93 1.60
CA LYS A 55 -0.56 16.69 0.81
C LYS A 55 -1.97 16.14 0.95
N GLU A 56 -2.16 14.83 0.81
CA GLU A 56 -3.48 14.18 0.99
C GLU A 56 -4.03 14.37 2.41
N LEU A 57 -3.17 14.35 3.43
CA LEU A 57 -3.60 14.65 4.81
C LEU A 57 -4.02 16.11 4.99
N ASP A 58 -3.38 17.06 4.28
CA ASP A 58 -3.77 18.48 4.32
C ASP A 58 -5.07 18.76 3.56
N GLU A 59 -5.38 17.96 2.55
CA GLU A 59 -6.62 18.06 1.77
C GLU A 59 -7.83 17.42 2.50
N CYS A 60 -7.58 16.64 3.56
CA CYS A 60 -8.66 16.16 4.42
C CYS A 60 -9.19 17.32 5.30
N ASP A 61 -10.52 17.45 5.41
CA ASP A 61 -11.20 18.50 6.23
C ASP A 61 -10.99 18.33 7.77
N HIS A 62 -9.81 17.82 8.17
CA HIS A 62 -9.48 17.47 9.56
C HIS A 62 -8.05 17.92 9.93
N ASP A 63 -7.83 19.22 10.07
CA ASP A 63 -6.50 19.81 10.39
C ASP A 63 -5.83 19.19 11.63
N ASP A 64 -6.61 18.93 12.68
CA ASP A 64 -6.12 18.33 13.92
C ASP A 64 -5.59 16.89 13.70
N LEU A 65 -6.19 16.15 12.79
CA LEU A 65 -5.76 14.80 12.43
C LEU A 65 -4.46 14.83 11.63
N ALA A 66 -4.36 15.70 10.63
CA ALA A 66 -3.15 15.88 9.86
C ALA A 66 -1.95 16.23 10.76
N ALA A 67 -2.16 17.15 11.72
CA ALA A 67 -1.14 17.53 12.69
C ALA A 67 -0.66 16.37 13.57
N LYS A 68 -1.52 15.41 13.90
CA LYS A 68 -1.18 14.21 14.68
C LYS A 68 -0.50 13.14 13.84
N LEU A 69 -0.96 12.90 12.61
CA LEU A 69 -0.51 11.78 11.77
C LEU A 69 0.81 12.06 11.06
N LYS A 70 1.07 13.29 10.60
CA LYS A 70 2.31 13.61 9.88
C LYS A 70 3.60 13.32 10.66
N PRO A 71 3.71 13.67 11.96
CA PRO A 71 4.94 13.43 12.72
C PRO A 71 5.28 11.95 12.92
N ILE A 72 4.27 11.08 12.84
CA ILE A 72 4.41 9.64 13.10
C ILE A 72 4.32 8.78 11.83
N PHE A 73 4.20 9.43 10.66
CA PHE A 73 4.27 8.74 9.36
C PHE A 73 5.68 8.28 9.06
N GLN A 74 5.79 7.03 8.59
CA GLN A 74 7.08 6.45 8.21
C GLN A 74 6.90 5.45 7.06
N ILE A 75 7.83 5.51 6.10
CA ILE A 75 8.11 4.41 5.18
C ILE A 75 9.35 3.66 5.71
N ASP A 76 9.17 2.39 6.09
CA ASP A 76 10.27 1.48 6.41
C ASP A 76 10.88 0.99 5.09
N ALA A 77 11.86 1.77 4.59
CA ALA A 77 12.46 1.58 3.28
C ALA A 77 13.55 0.50 3.31
N ARG A 78 13.35 -0.61 2.61
CA ARG A 78 14.27 -1.75 2.56
C ARG A 78 14.87 -1.90 1.16
N SER A 79 16.21 -1.81 1.08
CA SER A 79 16.95 -1.73 -0.16
C SER A 79 18.30 -2.47 -0.05
N ASP A 80 18.27 -3.73 0.36
CA ASP A 80 19.45 -4.60 0.35
C ASP A 80 19.48 -5.40 -0.96
N GLN A 81 20.35 -4.99 -1.89
CA GLN A 81 20.49 -5.63 -3.20
C GLN A 81 20.82 -7.12 -3.09
N SER A 82 21.65 -7.51 -2.12
CA SER A 82 22.06 -8.91 -1.97
C SER A 82 20.90 -9.83 -1.55
N LEU A 83 19.90 -9.24 -0.91
CA LEU A 83 18.72 -9.94 -0.40
C LEU A 83 17.51 -9.80 -1.32
N LEU A 84 17.32 -8.64 -1.95
CA LEU A 84 16.04 -8.27 -2.53
C LEU A 84 16.02 -8.21 -4.07
N ASN A 85 17.20 -8.27 -4.73
CA ASN A 85 17.25 -8.11 -6.19
C ASN A 85 16.43 -9.19 -6.91
N ASP A 86 15.54 -8.76 -7.80
CA ASP A 86 14.69 -9.61 -8.66
C ASP A 86 13.82 -10.64 -7.91
N LEU A 87 13.52 -10.40 -6.63
CA LEU A 87 12.63 -11.28 -5.90
C LEU A 87 11.19 -11.22 -6.44
N SER A 88 10.58 -12.39 -6.58
CA SER A 88 9.15 -12.49 -6.88
C SER A 88 8.30 -12.05 -5.69
N LEU A 89 7.04 -11.65 -5.94
CA LEU A 89 6.11 -11.26 -4.86
C LEU A 89 5.90 -12.38 -3.83
N GLY A 90 5.84 -13.64 -4.27
CA GLY A 90 5.70 -14.77 -3.33
C GLY A 90 6.88 -14.93 -2.39
N VAL A 91 8.11 -14.71 -2.87
CA VAL A 91 9.31 -14.72 -1.99
C VAL A 91 9.32 -13.49 -1.08
N LEU A 92 8.89 -12.32 -1.56
CA LEU A 92 8.76 -11.12 -0.73
C LEU A 92 7.72 -11.31 0.40
N CYS A 93 6.62 -12.01 0.14
CA CYS A 93 5.65 -12.37 1.19
C CYS A 93 6.34 -13.22 2.29
N GLN A 94 7.19 -14.17 1.92
CA GLN A 94 7.97 -14.95 2.90
C GLN A 94 8.95 -14.06 3.66
N VAL A 95 9.73 -13.20 2.97
CA VAL A 95 10.66 -12.24 3.58
C VAL A 95 9.95 -11.34 4.60
N TYR A 96 8.75 -10.86 4.26
CA TYR A 96 7.93 -10.03 5.15
C TYR A 96 7.45 -10.80 6.37
N ASN A 97 6.87 -12.00 6.17
CA ASN A 97 6.30 -12.82 7.24
C ASN A 97 7.38 -13.38 8.18
N ASP A 98 8.54 -13.74 7.63
CA ASP A 98 9.71 -14.23 8.40
C ASP A 98 10.51 -13.07 9.03
N LYS A 99 10.08 -11.82 8.81
CA LYS A 99 10.71 -10.59 9.33
C LYS A 99 12.19 -10.48 8.97
N VAL A 100 12.57 -10.94 7.79
CA VAL A 100 13.95 -10.85 7.32
C VAL A 100 14.33 -9.38 7.13
N GLY A 101 15.43 -8.96 7.75
CA GLY A 101 15.88 -7.56 7.78
C GLY A 101 15.21 -6.72 8.88
N GLY A 102 14.49 -7.35 9.81
CA GLY A 102 13.88 -6.73 10.99
C GLY A 102 12.35 -6.73 10.97
N ASP A 103 11.75 -6.30 12.08
CA ASP A 103 10.30 -6.18 12.19
C ASP A 103 9.76 -5.18 11.14
N PRO A 104 8.73 -5.54 10.37
CA PRO A 104 8.08 -4.62 9.44
C PRO A 104 7.31 -3.52 10.18
N MET A 105 6.79 -2.55 9.44
CA MET A 105 5.86 -1.56 9.98
C MET A 105 4.71 -2.25 10.72
N PRO A 106 4.16 -1.61 11.78
CA PRO A 106 3.08 -2.19 12.56
C PRO A 106 1.94 -2.68 11.66
N ARG A 107 1.54 -3.92 11.89
CA ARG A 107 0.46 -4.58 11.17
C ARG A 107 -0.88 -3.98 11.61
N LEU A 108 -1.70 -3.64 10.66
CA LEU A 108 -3.14 -3.45 10.83
C LEU A 108 -3.85 -4.82 10.86
N GLU A 109 -5.10 -4.90 10.48
CA GLU A 109 -5.81 -6.18 10.39
C GLU A 109 -5.20 -7.11 9.34
N SER A 110 -4.65 -6.53 8.26
CA SER A 110 -4.00 -7.26 7.17
C SER A 110 -2.55 -6.85 6.99
N PRO A 111 -1.64 -7.82 6.71
CA PRO A 111 -0.23 -7.55 6.50
C PRO A 111 0.02 -7.10 5.06
N VAL A 112 0.03 -5.81 4.82
CA VAL A 112 0.28 -5.23 3.51
C VAL A 112 1.62 -4.50 3.51
N PHE A 113 2.39 -4.69 2.43
CA PHE A 113 3.62 -3.98 2.16
C PHE A 113 3.64 -3.39 0.75
N LEU A 114 4.56 -2.47 0.48
CA LEU A 114 4.73 -1.85 -0.82
C LEU A 114 5.97 -2.40 -1.53
N VAL A 115 5.95 -2.39 -2.87
CA VAL A 115 7.08 -2.83 -3.69
C VAL A 115 7.37 -1.81 -4.78
N ALA A 116 8.64 -1.42 -4.87
CA ALA A 116 9.22 -0.68 -5.98
C ALA A 116 10.07 -1.63 -6.83
N ASP A 117 9.47 -2.18 -7.86
CA ASP A 117 10.11 -3.04 -8.85
C ASP A 117 10.68 -2.23 -10.03
N GLU A 118 11.23 -2.91 -11.03
CA GLU A 118 11.77 -2.28 -12.24
C GLU A 118 10.74 -1.34 -12.88
N HIS A 119 9.54 -1.84 -13.11
CA HIS A 119 8.47 -1.06 -13.74
C HIS A 119 8.10 0.19 -12.93
N SER A 120 8.02 0.07 -11.60
CA SER A 120 7.75 1.21 -10.72
C SER A 120 8.86 2.26 -10.79
N LEU A 121 10.12 1.82 -10.75
CA LEU A 121 11.27 2.73 -10.73
C LEU A 121 11.52 3.38 -12.10
N ASP A 122 11.29 2.68 -13.19
CA ASP A 122 11.45 3.25 -14.55
C ASP A 122 10.40 4.34 -14.82
N GLN A 123 9.17 4.17 -14.35
CA GLN A 123 8.09 5.14 -14.54
C GLN A 123 8.31 6.46 -13.79
N ILE A 124 9.17 6.50 -12.78
CA ILE A 124 9.48 7.74 -12.04
C ILE A 124 10.10 8.79 -12.94
N SER A 125 10.97 8.38 -13.89
CA SER A 125 11.55 9.29 -14.86
C SER A 125 10.51 9.94 -15.78
N GLU A 126 9.33 9.34 -15.92
CA GLU A 126 8.18 9.82 -16.68
C GLU A 126 7.19 10.65 -15.82
N GLY A 127 7.47 10.77 -14.53
CA GLY A 127 6.60 11.47 -13.57
C GLY A 127 5.46 10.63 -13.01
N ASN A 128 5.47 9.31 -13.23
CA ASN A 128 4.47 8.38 -12.73
C ASN A 128 4.92 7.78 -11.39
N TRP A 129 4.22 8.11 -10.33
CA TRP A 129 4.56 7.74 -8.95
C TRP A 129 3.71 6.57 -8.48
N ILE A 130 3.98 5.39 -9.05
CA ILE A 130 3.17 4.18 -8.86
C ILE A 130 4.02 3.08 -8.25
N VAL A 131 3.47 2.40 -7.24
CA VAL A 131 4.06 1.24 -6.57
C VAL A 131 3.08 0.07 -6.56
N LYS A 132 3.57 -1.13 -6.28
CA LYS A 132 2.70 -2.26 -5.96
C LYS A 132 2.40 -2.29 -4.47
N SER A 133 1.15 -2.50 -4.12
CA SER A 133 0.70 -2.87 -2.77
C SER A 133 0.42 -4.36 -2.76
N VAL A 134 0.94 -5.08 -1.77
CA VAL A 134 0.95 -6.55 -1.74
C VAL A 134 0.46 -7.03 -0.39
N ASP A 135 -0.49 -7.96 -0.40
CA ASP A 135 -0.97 -8.68 0.76
C ASP A 135 -0.03 -9.86 1.05
N ALA A 136 0.65 -9.82 2.19
CA ALA A 136 1.61 -10.86 2.56
C ALA A 136 0.96 -12.20 2.95
N ASP A 137 -0.32 -12.20 3.28
CA ASP A 137 -1.09 -13.42 3.58
C ASP A 137 -1.76 -14.02 2.33
N TYR A 138 -1.50 -13.44 1.13
CA TYR A 138 -2.06 -13.99 -0.10
C TYR A 138 -1.49 -15.38 -0.38
N PRO A 139 -2.33 -16.40 -0.57
CA PRO A 139 -1.86 -17.76 -0.75
C PRO A 139 -1.09 -17.93 -2.07
N PRO A 140 -0.15 -18.87 -2.14
CA PRO A 140 0.50 -19.24 -3.39
C PRO A 140 -0.52 -19.53 -4.50
N ARG A 141 -0.16 -19.22 -5.75
CA ARG A 141 -1.05 -19.35 -6.91
C ARG A 141 -1.68 -20.74 -7.05
N GLU A 142 -0.95 -21.77 -6.66
CA GLU A 142 -1.36 -23.18 -6.71
C GLU A 142 -2.53 -23.47 -5.76
N GLU A 143 -2.70 -22.67 -4.72
CA GLU A 143 -3.76 -22.83 -3.71
C GLU A 143 -5.01 -22.00 -4.05
N ILE A 144 -4.95 -21.15 -5.08
CA ILE A 144 -6.08 -20.31 -5.47
C ILE A 144 -6.98 -21.10 -6.41
N PRO A 145 -8.26 -21.29 -6.08
CA PRO A 145 -9.22 -21.90 -7.00
C PRO A 145 -9.29 -21.10 -8.30
N ILE A 146 -9.18 -21.77 -9.45
CA ILE A 146 -9.42 -21.15 -10.75
C ILE A 146 -10.90 -20.74 -10.79
N ARG A 147 -11.17 -19.45 -10.65
CA ARG A 147 -12.51 -18.89 -10.79
C ARG A 147 -12.72 -18.49 -12.24
N THR A 148 -13.79 -18.98 -12.81
CA THR A 148 -14.18 -18.74 -14.21
C THR A 148 -15.26 -17.66 -14.37
N SER A 149 -15.66 -17.02 -13.25
CA SER A 149 -16.74 -16.04 -13.26
C SER A 149 -16.23 -14.60 -13.34
N THR A 150 -17.10 -13.71 -13.80
CA THR A 150 -16.93 -12.25 -13.82
C THR A 150 -17.06 -11.61 -12.43
N GLU A 151 -16.99 -12.41 -11.36
CA GLU A 151 -17.02 -11.91 -9.99
C GLU A 151 -15.72 -11.20 -9.65
N GLU A 152 -15.78 -10.23 -8.74
CA GLU A 152 -14.61 -9.57 -8.19
C GLU A 152 -13.60 -10.59 -7.66
N ASN A 153 -12.39 -10.55 -8.19
CA ASN A 153 -11.32 -11.46 -7.81
C ASN A 153 -10.32 -10.74 -6.89
N TRP A 154 -9.91 -11.42 -5.84
CA TRP A 154 -8.80 -10.99 -5.02
C TRP A 154 -7.50 -11.57 -5.58
N TRP A 155 -6.60 -10.68 -6.01
CA TRP A 155 -5.33 -11.07 -6.63
C TRP A 155 -4.13 -10.96 -5.70
N GLY A 156 -4.34 -10.51 -4.45
CA GLY A 156 -3.29 -10.37 -3.44
C GLY A 156 -2.35 -9.19 -3.66
N TRP A 157 -2.44 -8.49 -4.77
CA TRP A 157 -1.67 -7.30 -5.03
C TRP A 157 -2.37 -6.38 -6.05
N GLY A 158 -1.96 -5.13 -6.08
CA GLY A 158 -2.41 -4.16 -7.06
C GLY A 158 -1.44 -3.01 -7.19
N ARG A 159 -1.53 -2.23 -8.27
CA ARG A 159 -0.75 -1.00 -8.46
C ARG A 159 -1.51 0.18 -7.90
N MET A 160 -0.81 1.10 -7.24
CA MET A 160 -1.41 2.29 -6.66
C MET A 160 -0.49 3.50 -6.81
N GLU A 161 -1.08 4.68 -6.93
CA GLU A 161 -0.35 5.94 -6.82
C GLU A 161 0.06 6.20 -5.36
N LEU A 162 1.20 6.85 -5.15
CA LEU A 162 1.69 7.17 -3.80
C LEU A 162 0.73 8.02 -2.97
N ARG A 163 -0.05 8.89 -3.60
CA ARG A 163 -1.09 9.70 -2.93
C ARG A 163 -2.18 8.83 -2.26
N GLN A 164 -2.32 7.58 -2.67
CA GLN A 164 -3.31 6.66 -2.08
C GLN A 164 -2.83 6.01 -0.76
N ILE A 165 -1.60 6.24 -0.33
CA ILE A 165 -1.04 5.68 0.92
C ILE A 165 -1.95 5.93 2.13
N PRO A 166 -2.43 7.16 2.42
CA PRO A 166 -3.31 7.40 3.57
C PRO A 166 -4.65 6.66 3.45
N TRP A 167 -5.19 6.59 2.24
CA TRP A 167 -6.46 5.92 1.98
C TRP A 167 -6.35 4.40 2.12
N LEU A 168 -5.27 3.81 1.61
CA LEU A 168 -4.99 2.37 1.81
C LEU A 168 -4.84 2.06 3.30
N TRP A 169 -4.06 2.88 4.04
CA TRP A 169 -3.91 2.72 5.48
C TRP A 169 -5.25 2.76 6.22
N LYS A 170 -6.08 3.74 5.91
CA LYS A 170 -7.42 3.88 6.48
C LYS A 170 -8.29 2.65 6.19
N LYS A 171 -8.28 2.17 4.96
CA LYS A 171 -9.04 0.99 4.56
C LYS A 171 -8.61 -0.24 5.34
N LEU A 172 -7.31 -0.50 5.43
CA LEU A 172 -6.75 -1.64 6.17
C LEU A 172 -6.96 -1.57 7.69
N ALA A 173 -7.26 -0.39 8.24
CA ALA A 173 -7.60 -0.23 9.64
C ALA A 173 -9.05 -0.69 9.96
N GLY A 174 -9.92 -0.76 8.96
CA GLY A 174 -11.34 -1.12 9.12
C GLY A 174 -11.80 -2.32 8.31
N GLU A 175 -10.99 -2.75 7.32
CA GLU A 175 -11.36 -3.80 6.38
C GLU A 175 -10.21 -4.78 6.17
N ASP A 176 -10.56 -6.03 5.90
CA ASP A 176 -9.62 -7.07 5.43
C ASP A 176 -9.07 -6.68 4.04
N SER A 177 -7.77 -6.90 3.82
CA SER A 177 -7.10 -6.65 2.53
C SER A 177 -7.81 -7.29 1.34
N ARG A 178 -8.48 -8.42 1.56
CA ARG A 178 -9.29 -9.10 0.53
C ARG A 178 -10.37 -8.20 -0.06
N TYR A 179 -10.86 -7.22 0.69
CA TYR A 179 -11.82 -6.22 0.18
C TYR A 179 -11.12 -5.05 -0.49
N CYS A 180 -9.90 -4.70 -0.05
CA CYS A 180 -9.12 -3.62 -0.66
C CYS A 180 -8.59 -4.00 -2.05
N PHE A 181 -8.23 -5.27 -2.28
CA PHE A 181 -7.61 -5.76 -3.52
C PHE A 181 -8.57 -6.60 -4.38
N ARG A 182 -9.87 -6.38 -4.27
CA ARG A 182 -10.84 -6.98 -5.19
C ARG A 182 -10.89 -6.20 -6.50
N TRP A 183 -10.72 -6.92 -7.58
CA TRP A 183 -10.70 -6.36 -8.92
C TRP A 183 -11.66 -7.09 -9.83
N THR A 184 -12.37 -6.35 -10.69
CA THR A 184 -13.20 -6.90 -11.78
C THR A 184 -12.38 -7.19 -13.04
N VAL A 185 -11.06 -7.03 -12.97
CA VAL A 185 -10.14 -7.22 -14.09
C VAL A 185 -9.54 -8.62 -14.11
N HIS A 186 -9.13 -9.06 -15.27
CA HIS A 186 -8.42 -10.31 -15.44
C HIS A 186 -7.00 -10.21 -14.85
N GLN A 187 -6.46 -11.30 -14.30
CA GLN A 187 -5.12 -11.31 -13.70
C GLN A 187 -4.03 -10.78 -14.65
N ALA A 188 -4.15 -11.08 -15.96
CA ALA A 188 -3.21 -10.62 -16.97
C ALA A 188 -3.20 -9.09 -17.16
N ASP A 189 -4.23 -8.40 -16.71
CA ASP A 189 -4.38 -6.96 -16.89
C ASP A 189 -4.02 -6.14 -15.64
N LEU A 190 -3.66 -6.81 -14.54
CA LEU A 190 -3.35 -6.14 -13.26
C LEU A 190 -2.21 -5.12 -13.36
N ASP A 191 -1.20 -5.38 -14.19
CA ASP A 191 -0.09 -4.45 -14.40
C ASP A 191 -0.53 -3.16 -15.11
N ASN A 192 -1.70 -3.17 -15.76
CA ASN A 192 -2.26 -2.03 -16.49
C ASN A 192 -3.32 -1.28 -15.69
N VAL A 193 -3.75 -1.80 -14.55
CA VAL A 193 -4.80 -1.20 -13.73
C VAL A 193 -4.21 -0.59 -12.48
N ILE A 194 -4.50 0.69 -12.26
CA ILE A 194 -4.08 1.41 -11.06
C ILE A 194 -5.26 1.47 -10.11
N TRP A 195 -5.06 1.03 -8.88
CA TRP A 195 -6.04 1.14 -7.83
C TRP A 195 -6.31 2.62 -7.52
N PHE A 196 -7.56 2.96 -7.48
CA PHE A 196 -8.02 4.30 -7.26
C PHE A 196 -9.15 4.29 -6.22
N HIS A 197 -8.96 5.01 -5.13
CA HIS A 197 -10.04 5.32 -4.22
C HIS A 197 -10.70 6.61 -4.69
N SER A 198 -11.87 6.52 -5.32
CA SER A 198 -12.63 7.71 -5.67
C SER A 198 -13.51 8.10 -4.48
N SER A 199 -13.14 9.17 -3.80
CA SER A 199 -14.05 9.91 -2.92
C SER A 199 -15.10 10.68 -3.73
N SER A 200 -15.05 10.64 -5.06
CA SER A 200 -15.82 11.46 -6.00
C SER A 200 -16.68 10.65 -6.98
N MET A 201 -17.19 9.49 -6.61
CA MET A 201 -18.20 8.80 -7.43
C MET A 201 -19.62 9.41 -7.30
N GLU A 202 -19.79 10.52 -6.60
CA GLU A 202 -21.08 11.20 -6.50
C GLU A 202 -21.31 12.33 -7.52
N GLU A 203 -20.36 12.65 -8.40
CA GLU A 203 -20.52 13.73 -9.39
C GLU A 203 -20.43 13.29 -10.86
N ALA A 204 -20.72 12.06 -11.18
CA ALA A 204 -20.80 11.60 -12.58
C ALA A 204 -22.10 10.84 -12.83
N VAL A 205 -23.24 11.53 -12.78
CA VAL A 205 -24.51 11.17 -13.46
C VAL A 205 -25.11 12.41 -14.12
#